data_c7d1b218fce776b8c6302e5ff32c764b
#
_entry.id   c7d1b218fce776b8c6302e5ff32c764b
#
_cell.length_a   1.000
_cell.length_b   1.000
_cell.length_c   1.000
_cell.angle_alpha   90.00
_cell.angle_beta   90.00
_cell.angle_gamma   90.00
#
_symmetry.space_group_name_H-M   'P 1'
#
loop_
_entity.id
_entity.type
_entity.pdbx_description
1 polymer ?
#
loop_
_entity_poly.entity_id
_entity_poly.type
_entity_poly.pdbx_seq_one_letter_code
_entity_poly.pdbx_strand_id
1 'polypeptide(L)'
;LWLWVIPFLIGIGVWELALTSYVDGLWVSLFPFFAEPPGYSLGAFLESQEILDRLVGAWWFFALFVVNAIFNTILGEEFLFRGVLLPRMEGVFGRWAWVANGVLFGFYHLHQPWGIPGSVISGVFLYAFPTWRFRSTWMGVIVHSAQSVYFAFLILGVVLGLA
;
A
#
# COMPACT_ATOMS: atom_id res chain seq x y z
N LEU A 1 -13.15 -5.73 -19.17
CA LEU A 1 -12.35 -4.88 -18.30
C LEU A 1 -12.05 -5.57 -16.97
N TRP A 2 -13.06 -5.95 -16.20
CA TRP A 2 -12.92 -6.44 -14.83
C TRP A 2 -12.10 -7.73 -14.66
N LEU A 3 -12.05 -8.60 -15.68
CA LEU A 3 -11.17 -9.78 -15.65
C LEU A 3 -9.68 -9.42 -15.61
N TRP A 4 -9.32 -8.24 -16.11
CA TRP A 4 -7.94 -7.74 -16.05
C TRP A 4 -7.50 -7.27 -14.65
N VAL A 5 -8.42 -7.16 -13.70
CA VAL A 5 -8.08 -6.91 -12.29
C VAL A 5 -7.35 -8.11 -11.67
N ILE A 6 -7.71 -9.34 -12.08
CA ILE A 6 -7.19 -10.59 -11.49
C ILE A 6 -5.66 -10.66 -11.53
N PRO A 7 -4.95 -10.47 -12.66
CA PRO A 7 -3.50 -10.52 -12.65
C PRO A 7 -2.84 -9.45 -11.77
N PHE A 8 -3.45 -8.29 -11.60
CA PHE A 8 -2.94 -7.24 -10.69
C PHE A 8 -3.22 -7.58 -9.23
N LEU A 9 -4.36 -8.22 -8.91
CA LEU A 9 -4.62 -8.75 -7.56
C LEU A 9 -3.63 -9.86 -7.18
N ILE A 10 -3.32 -10.75 -8.10
CA ILE A 10 -2.26 -11.75 -7.90
C ILE A 10 -0.91 -11.03 -7.74
N GLY A 11 -0.65 -10.05 -8.58
CA GLY A 11 0.58 -9.24 -8.55
C GLY A 11 0.80 -8.55 -7.21
N ILE A 12 -0.23 -7.89 -6.64
CA ILE A 12 -0.11 -7.25 -5.32
C ILE A 12 0.08 -8.29 -4.21
N GLY A 13 -0.60 -9.43 -4.27
CA GLY A 13 -0.40 -10.51 -3.30
C GLY A 13 1.04 -11.05 -3.33
N VAL A 14 1.59 -11.33 -4.51
CA VAL A 14 3.00 -11.76 -4.66
C VAL A 14 3.95 -10.66 -4.19
N TRP A 15 3.66 -9.42 -4.52
CA TRP A 15 4.45 -8.27 -4.11
C TRP A 15 4.54 -8.17 -2.59
N GLU A 16 3.41 -8.11 -1.90
CA GLU A 16 3.33 -7.94 -0.45
C GLU A 16 3.90 -9.14 0.32
N LEU A 17 3.61 -10.35 -0.13
CA LEU A 17 3.98 -11.56 0.61
C LEU A 17 5.42 -12.05 0.33
N ALA A 18 6.02 -11.67 -0.80
CA ALA A 18 7.28 -12.25 -1.21
C ALA A 18 8.38 -11.25 -1.59
N LEU A 19 8.03 -10.11 -2.20
CA LEU A 19 9.03 -9.26 -2.85
C LEU A 19 9.32 -7.96 -2.11
N THR A 20 8.32 -7.36 -1.47
CA THR A 20 8.46 -6.05 -0.83
C THR A 20 9.57 -6.05 0.21
N SER A 21 9.57 -7.02 1.13
CA SER A 21 10.57 -7.11 2.19
C SER A 21 11.99 -7.29 1.66
N TYR A 22 12.13 -8.01 0.54
CA TYR A 22 13.44 -8.19 -0.10
C TYR A 22 13.94 -6.87 -0.72
N VAL A 23 13.08 -6.15 -1.43
CA VAL A 23 13.43 -4.88 -2.09
C VAL A 23 13.77 -3.81 -1.05
N ASP A 24 12.93 -3.67 -0.04
CA ASP A 24 13.13 -2.67 1.03
C ASP A 24 14.32 -3.06 1.92
N GLY A 25 14.53 -4.35 2.18
CA GLY A 25 15.72 -4.84 2.86
C GLY A 25 17.02 -4.56 2.11
N LEU A 26 17.02 -4.74 0.78
CA LEU A 26 18.17 -4.35 -0.06
C LEU A 26 18.41 -2.84 -0.01
N TRP A 27 17.37 -2.03 -0.08
CA TRP A 27 17.45 -0.59 0.03
C TRP A 27 18.09 -0.15 1.35
N VAL A 28 17.63 -0.67 2.46
CA VAL A 28 18.16 -0.36 3.79
C VAL A 28 19.59 -0.88 3.96
N SER A 29 19.94 -2.01 3.36
CA SER A 29 21.33 -2.53 3.39
C SER A 29 22.31 -1.61 2.66
N LEU A 30 21.89 -0.98 1.56
CA LEU A 30 22.68 -0.01 0.79
C LEU A 30 22.69 1.37 1.46
N PHE A 31 21.62 1.74 2.13
CA PHE A 31 21.44 3.03 2.77
C PHE A 31 20.92 2.88 4.21
N PRO A 32 21.76 2.44 5.17
CA PRO A 32 21.35 2.18 6.56
C PRO A 32 20.74 3.38 7.29
N PHE A 33 20.99 4.58 6.78
CA PHE A 33 20.37 5.82 7.28
C PHE A 33 18.83 5.81 7.18
N PHE A 34 18.28 5.05 6.23
CA PHE A 34 16.84 4.91 6.02
C PHE A 34 16.23 3.70 6.76
N ALA A 35 16.98 3.06 7.66
CA ALA A 35 16.47 1.92 8.41
C ALA A 35 15.21 2.27 9.21
N GLU A 36 14.30 1.31 9.27
CA GLU A 36 13.09 1.43 10.08
C GLU A 36 13.45 1.57 11.56
N PRO A 37 12.91 2.57 12.28
CA PRO A 37 13.16 2.69 13.71
C PRO A 37 12.60 1.49 14.49
N PRO A 38 13.26 1.07 15.59
CA PRO A 38 12.77 -0.02 16.42
C PRO A 38 11.33 0.23 16.89
N GLY A 39 10.47 -0.78 16.76
CA GLY A 39 9.07 -0.73 17.20
C GLY A 39 8.10 -0.09 16.20
N TYR A 40 8.58 0.38 15.04
CA TYR A 40 7.70 0.95 14.00
C TYR A 40 7.12 -0.10 13.06
N SER A 41 7.72 -1.29 13.01
CA SER A 41 7.27 -2.33 12.09
C SER A 41 5.94 -2.97 12.53
N LEU A 42 5.14 -3.37 11.55
CA LEU A 42 3.97 -4.19 11.81
C LEU A 42 4.34 -5.52 12.48
N GLY A 43 5.51 -6.10 12.13
CA GLY A 43 6.04 -7.29 12.78
C GLY A 43 6.24 -7.08 14.29
N ALA A 44 6.96 -6.00 14.68
CA ALA A 44 7.16 -5.67 16.08
C ALA A 44 5.82 -5.43 16.83
N PHE A 45 4.84 -4.84 16.15
CA PHE A 45 3.49 -4.67 16.70
C PHE A 45 2.81 -6.03 16.94
N LEU A 46 2.86 -6.94 15.98
CA LEU A 46 2.23 -8.27 16.08
C LEU A 46 2.98 -9.24 17.01
N GLU A 47 4.26 -8.98 17.31
CA GLU A 47 5.06 -9.77 18.26
C GLU A 47 4.92 -9.28 19.70
N SER A 48 4.34 -8.11 19.93
CA SER A 48 4.17 -7.53 21.26
C SER A 48 2.96 -8.11 21.98
N GLN A 49 3.15 -9.09 22.84
CA GLN A 49 2.06 -9.70 23.62
C GLN A 49 1.27 -8.66 24.44
N GLU A 50 1.94 -7.68 25.01
CA GLU A 50 1.28 -6.60 25.75
C GLU A 50 0.30 -5.80 24.87
N ILE A 51 0.66 -5.52 23.61
CA ILE A 51 -0.20 -4.83 22.66
C ILE A 51 -1.36 -5.75 22.24
N LEU A 52 -1.07 -7.00 21.92
CA LEU A 52 -2.08 -7.98 21.52
C LEU A 52 -3.14 -8.16 22.62
N ASP A 53 -2.73 -8.34 23.87
CA ASP A 53 -3.65 -8.50 25.00
C ASP A 53 -4.58 -7.30 25.21
N ARG A 54 -4.10 -6.09 24.91
CA ARG A 54 -4.90 -4.87 24.98
C ARG A 54 -5.89 -4.73 23.83
N LEU A 55 -5.62 -5.38 22.70
CA LEU A 55 -6.43 -5.25 21.49
C LEU A 55 -7.44 -6.38 21.31
N VAL A 56 -7.35 -7.49 22.06
CA VAL A 56 -8.38 -8.51 22.07
C VAL A 56 -9.71 -7.89 22.53
N GLY A 57 -10.75 -8.03 21.71
CA GLY A 57 -12.06 -7.42 21.95
C GLY A 57 -12.16 -5.91 21.66
N ALA A 58 -11.10 -5.25 21.21
CA ALA A 58 -11.08 -3.83 20.90
C ALA A 58 -11.73 -3.50 19.53
N TRP A 59 -13.01 -3.74 19.39
CA TRP A 59 -13.78 -3.51 18.15
C TRP A 59 -13.72 -2.06 17.66
N TRP A 60 -13.56 -1.10 18.59
CA TRP A 60 -13.36 0.31 18.23
C TRP A 60 -12.09 0.51 17.41
N PHE A 61 -11.01 -0.23 17.73
CA PHE A 61 -9.74 -0.16 17.01
C PHE A 61 -9.90 -0.71 15.59
N PHE A 62 -10.57 -1.86 15.45
CA PHE A 62 -10.88 -2.42 14.12
C PHE A 62 -11.75 -1.47 13.29
N ALA A 63 -12.81 -0.90 13.88
CA ALA A 63 -13.65 0.07 13.18
C ALA A 63 -12.87 1.30 12.74
N LEU A 64 -12.01 1.83 13.60
CA LEU A 64 -11.13 2.97 13.28
C LEU A 64 -10.17 2.64 12.16
N PHE A 65 -9.55 1.43 12.18
CA PHE A 65 -8.70 0.96 11.10
C PHE A 65 -9.45 0.90 9.77
N VAL A 66 -10.64 0.30 9.74
CA VAL A 66 -11.46 0.19 8.50
C VAL A 66 -11.83 1.57 7.96
N VAL A 67 -12.28 2.48 8.84
CA VAL A 67 -12.59 3.86 8.44
C VAL A 67 -11.35 4.54 7.86
N ASN A 68 -10.21 4.45 8.55
CA ASN A 68 -8.96 5.02 8.07
C ASN A 68 -8.55 4.42 6.71
N ALA A 69 -8.61 3.09 6.54
CA ALA A 69 -8.27 2.42 5.28
C ALA A 69 -9.14 2.92 4.11
N ILE A 70 -10.45 3.07 4.32
CA ILE A 70 -11.37 3.60 3.30
C ILE A 70 -10.99 5.03 2.93
N PHE A 71 -10.82 5.91 3.92
CA PHE A 71 -10.54 7.33 3.66
C PHE A 71 -9.12 7.51 3.10
N ASN A 72 -8.12 6.83 3.63
CA ASN A 72 -6.75 6.95 3.15
C ASN A 72 -6.59 6.35 1.75
N THR A 73 -6.92 5.09 1.57
CA THR A 73 -6.66 4.39 0.29
C THR A 73 -7.54 4.91 -0.83
N ILE A 74 -8.85 5.05 -0.61
CA ILE A 74 -9.77 5.39 -1.71
C ILE A 74 -9.79 6.90 -1.96
N LEU A 75 -10.01 7.71 -0.92
CA LEU A 75 -10.18 9.15 -1.07
C LEU A 75 -8.84 9.90 -1.02
N GLY A 76 -7.95 9.54 -0.11
CA GLY A 76 -6.65 10.20 0.04
C GLY A 76 -5.70 9.87 -1.09
N GLU A 77 -5.50 8.59 -1.37
CA GLU A 77 -4.45 8.16 -2.28
C GLU A 77 -4.96 7.90 -3.70
N GLU A 78 -5.91 6.97 -3.90
CA GLU A 78 -6.32 6.62 -5.26
C GLU A 78 -7.10 7.72 -5.96
N PHE A 79 -7.97 8.41 -5.26
CA PHE A 79 -8.67 9.56 -5.84
C PHE A 79 -7.67 10.67 -6.21
N LEU A 80 -6.74 11.00 -5.31
CA LEU A 80 -5.75 12.05 -5.57
C LEU A 80 -4.79 11.63 -6.71
N PHE A 81 -4.09 10.50 -6.55
CA PHE A 81 -3.03 10.12 -7.48
C PHE A 81 -3.58 9.64 -8.82
N ARG A 82 -4.59 8.78 -8.83
CA ARG A 82 -5.10 8.12 -10.04
C ARG A 82 -6.32 8.83 -10.62
N GLY A 83 -7.16 9.42 -9.77
CA GLY A 83 -8.34 10.18 -10.21
C GLY A 83 -8.01 11.59 -10.69
N VAL A 84 -7.11 12.29 -10.00
CA VAL A 84 -6.83 13.72 -10.24
C VAL A 84 -5.48 13.95 -10.91
N LEU A 85 -4.39 13.44 -10.34
CA LEU A 85 -3.03 13.75 -10.80
C LEU A 85 -2.69 13.01 -12.10
N LEU A 86 -2.91 11.70 -12.18
CA LEU A 86 -2.52 10.91 -13.34
C LEU A 86 -3.09 11.45 -14.67
N PRO A 87 -4.38 11.78 -14.80
CA PRO A 87 -4.91 12.40 -16.03
C PRO A 87 -4.24 13.73 -16.39
N ARG A 88 -3.91 14.55 -15.38
CA ARG A 88 -3.22 15.83 -15.61
C ARG A 88 -1.77 15.65 -15.99
N MET A 89 -1.10 14.66 -15.44
CA MET A 89 0.29 14.32 -15.76
C MET A 89 0.45 13.84 -17.20
N GLU A 90 -0.59 13.31 -17.84
CA GLU A 90 -0.53 12.90 -19.26
C GLU A 90 -0.23 14.10 -20.19
N GLY A 91 -0.69 15.29 -19.86
CA GLY A 91 -0.38 16.50 -20.61
C GLY A 91 1.09 16.93 -20.56
N VAL A 92 1.82 16.49 -19.54
CA VAL A 92 3.23 16.85 -19.32
C VAL A 92 4.16 15.69 -19.68
N PHE A 93 3.86 14.47 -19.21
CA PHE A 93 4.72 13.28 -19.33
C PHE A 93 4.29 12.33 -20.47
N GLY A 94 3.18 12.62 -21.15
CA GLY A 94 2.65 11.78 -22.23
C GLY A 94 2.49 10.31 -21.79
N ARG A 95 3.03 9.40 -22.59
CA ARG A 95 2.95 7.96 -22.33
C ARG A 95 3.66 7.49 -21.04
N TRP A 96 4.50 8.33 -20.44
CA TRP A 96 5.24 8.04 -19.20
C TRP A 96 4.54 8.55 -17.94
N ALA A 97 3.35 9.12 -18.07
CA ALA A 97 2.60 9.68 -16.96
C ALA A 97 2.37 8.70 -15.81
N TRP A 98 2.11 7.42 -16.12
CA TRP A 98 1.95 6.37 -15.11
C TRP A 98 3.24 6.10 -14.33
N VAL A 99 4.41 6.17 -14.98
CA VAL A 99 5.70 6.05 -14.30
C VAL A 99 5.91 7.22 -13.36
N ALA A 100 5.77 8.45 -13.87
CA ALA A 100 5.93 9.67 -13.07
C ALA A 100 4.94 9.71 -11.89
N ASN A 101 3.70 9.25 -12.08
CA ASN A 101 2.69 9.16 -11.03
C ASN A 101 3.07 8.15 -9.94
N GLY A 102 3.53 6.97 -10.32
CA GLY A 102 3.95 5.95 -9.36
C GLY A 102 5.22 6.35 -8.59
N VAL A 103 6.17 7.02 -9.25
CA VAL A 103 7.34 7.59 -8.58
C VAL A 103 6.92 8.66 -7.56
N LEU A 104 6.03 9.58 -7.96
CA LEU A 104 5.50 10.60 -7.06
C LEU A 104 4.77 9.97 -5.86
N PHE A 105 4.02 8.90 -6.10
CA PHE A 105 3.36 8.13 -5.04
C PHE A 105 4.37 7.51 -4.06
N GLY A 106 5.47 6.95 -4.54
CA GLY A 106 6.54 6.46 -3.68
C GLY A 106 7.15 7.57 -2.80
N PHE A 107 7.39 8.76 -3.38
CA PHE A 107 7.86 9.90 -2.60
C PHE A 107 6.81 10.48 -1.64
N TYR A 108 5.54 10.29 -1.86
CA TYR A 108 4.51 10.61 -0.87
C TYR A 108 4.72 9.84 0.45
N HIS A 109 5.36 8.67 0.41
CA HIS A 109 5.69 7.85 1.57
C HIS A 109 7.03 8.23 2.26
N LEU A 110 7.49 9.48 2.13
CA LEU A 110 8.72 9.98 2.81
C LEU A 110 8.71 9.81 4.34
N HIS A 111 7.55 9.66 4.96
CA HIS A 111 7.41 9.37 6.38
C HIS A 111 7.84 7.92 6.74
N GLN A 112 8.00 7.06 5.73
CA GLN A 112 8.51 5.69 5.84
C GLN A 112 9.63 5.48 4.80
N PRO A 113 10.80 6.12 4.97
CA PRO A 113 11.85 6.14 3.95
C PRO A 113 12.44 4.75 3.65
N TRP A 114 12.29 3.79 4.55
CA TRP A 114 12.69 2.40 4.35
C TRP A 114 11.85 1.67 3.30
N GLY A 115 10.57 2.06 3.11
CA GLY A 115 9.63 1.47 2.15
C GLY A 115 9.47 2.24 0.84
N ILE A 116 10.25 3.30 0.57
CA ILE A 116 10.14 4.09 -0.67
C ILE A 116 10.28 3.24 -1.94
N PRO A 117 11.31 2.36 -2.07
CA PRO A 117 11.44 1.57 -3.29
C PRO A 117 10.26 0.63 -3.52
N GLY A 118 9.77 0.00 -2.46
CA GLY A 118 8.57 -0.82 -2.50
C GLY A 118 7.34 -0.04 -2.96
N SER A 119 7.13 1.14 -2.37
CA SER A 119 6.02 2.04 -2.73
C SER A 119 6.12 2.58 -4.15
N VAL A 120 7.34 2.85 -4.66
CA VAL A 120 7.56 3.24 -6.07
C VAL A 120 7.17 2.11 -7.01
N ILE A 121 7.64 0.89 -6.76
CA ILE A 121 7.39 -0.25 -7.64
C ILE A 121 5.90 -0.61 -7.67
N SER A 122 5.25 -0.74 -6.52
CA SER A 122 3.81 -0.99 -6.45
C SER A 122 3.01 0.16 -7.06
N GLY A 123 3.37 1.40 -6.75
CA GLY A 123 2.76 2.61 -7.29
C GLY A 123 2.82 2.69 -8.81
N VAL A 124 3.95 2.34 -9.40
CA VAL A 124 4.16 2.35 -10.86
C VAL A 124 3.40 1.19 -11.51
N PHE A 125 3.71 -0.06 -11.14
CA PHE A 125 3.30 -1.22 -11.91
C PHE A 125 1.93 -1.78 -11.51
N LEU A 126 1.55 -1.66 -10.24
CA LEU A 126 0.33 -2.28 -9.73
C LEU A 126 -0.85 -1.29 -9.62
N TYR A 127 -0.58 0.01 -9.45
CA TYR A 127 -1.64 1.00 -9.28
C TYR A 127 -1.76 1.96 -10.48
N ALA A 128 -0.67 2.68 -10.83
CA ALA A 128 -0.73 3.68 -11.90
C ALA A 128 -0.81 3.06 -13.30
N PHE A 129 -0.04 2.01 -13.58
CA PHE A 129 -0.06 1.36 -14.89
C PHE A 129 -1.45 0.78 -15.26
N PRO A 130 -2.11 -0.04 -14.44
CA PRO A 130 -3.44 -0.53 -14.79
C PRO A 130 -4.47 0.59 -14.91
N THR A 131 -4.43 1.59 -14.04
CA THR A 131 -5.31 2.76 -14.14
C THR A 131 -5.14 3.47 -15.47
N TRP A 132 -3.91 3.77 -15.86
CA TRP A 132 -3.57 4.41 -17.14
C TRP A 132 -3.92 3.54 -18.35
N ARG A 133 -3.56 2.26 -18.31
CA ARG A 133 -3.76 1.31 -19.42
C ARG A 133 -5.23 1.07 -19.73
N PHE A 134 -6.04 0.96 -18.70
CA PHE A 134 -7.47 0.64 -18.82
C PHE A 134 -8.39 1.86 -18.69
N ARG A 135 -7.81 3.06 -18.52
CA ARG A 135 -8.56 4.32 -18.39
C ARG A 135 -9.61 4.27 -17.29
N SER A 136 -9.29 3.64 -16.17
CA SER A 136 -10.22 3.44 -15.07
C SER A 136 -9.52 3.55 -13.73
N THR A 137 -9.86 4.57 -12.95
CA THR A 137 -9.38 4.74 -11.57
C THR A 137 -9.76 3.55 -10.67
N TRP A 138 -10.86 2.88 -10.98
CA TRP A 138 -11.25 1.67 -10.26
C TRP A 138 -10.24 0.53 -10.34
N MET A 139 -9.40 0.48 -11.35
CA MET A 139 -8.31 -0.50 -11.42
C MET A 139 -7.33 -0.30 -10.27
N GLY A 140 -6.86 0.93 -10.06
CA GLY A 140 -6.01 1.27 -8.92
C GLY A 140 -6.73 1.07 -7.59
N VAL A 141 -7.96 1.59 -7.45
CA VAL A 141 -8.77 1.44 -6.23
C VAL A 141 -8.90 -0.02 -5.79
N ILE A 142 -9.28 -0.92 -6.70
CA ILE A 142 -9.51 -2.34 -6.34
C ILE A 142 -8.18 -3.02 -5.98
N VAL A 143 -7.13 -2.80 -6.77
CA VAL A 143 -5.84 -3.46 -6.52
C VAL A 143 -5.20 -2.96 -5.22
N HIS A 144 -5.22 -1.64 -4.98
CA HIS A 144 -4.67 -1.07 -3.76
C HIS A 144 -5.52 -1.43 -2.53
N SER A 145 -6.86 -1.42 -2.65
CA SER A 145 -7.74 -1.84 -1.56
C SER A 145 -7.55 -3.31 -1.16
N ALA A 146 -7.03 -4.17 -2.05
CA ALA A 146 -6.70 -5.55 -1.67
C ALA A 146 -5.63 -5.62 -0.57
N GLN A 147 -4.64 -4.73 -0.59
CA GLN A 147 -3.66 -4.57 0.50
C GLN A 147 -4.36 -4.14 1.81
N SER A 148 -5.24 -3.13 1.74
CA SER A 148 -6.00 -2.68 2.91
C SER A 148 -6.90 -3.78 3.49
N VAL A 149 -7.51 -4.60 2.63
CA VAL A 149 -8.31 -5.76 3.04
C VAL A 149 -7.44 -6.82 3.72
N TYR A 150 -6.24 -7.10 3.20
CA TYR A 150 -5.28 -8.00 3.84
C TYR A 150 -4.94 -7.54 5.27
N PHE A 151 -4.58 -6.27 5.44
CA PHE A 151 -4.31 -5.72 6.78
C PHE A 151 -5.55 -5.73 7.69
N ALA A 152 -6.75 -5.50 7.13
CA ALA A 152 -7.99 -5.61 7.90
C ALA A 152 -8.20 -7.01 8.46
N PHE A 153 -7.86 -8.07 7.71
CA PHE A 153 -7.92 -9.44 8.22
C PHE A 153 -6.88 -9.71 9.31
N LEU A 154 -5.67 -9.17 9.19
CA LEU A 154 -4.66 -9.29 10.26
C LEU A 154 -5.14 -8.62 11.55
N ILE A 155 -5.63 -7.38 11.47
CA ILE A 155 -6.17 -6.65 12.63
C ILE A 155 -7.41 -7.34 13.20
N LEU A 156 -8.28 -7.89 12.36
CA LEU A 156 -9.42 -8.68 12.81
C LEU A 156 -8.97 -9.92 13.59
N GLY A 157 -7.93 -10.61 13.13
CA GLY A 157 -7.32 -11.74 13.84
C GLY A 157 -6.88 -11.36 15.25
N VAL A 158 -6.18 -10.22 15.38
CA VAL A 158 -5.76 -9.67 16.68
C VAL A 158 -6.98 -9.39 17.59
N VAL A 159 -8.00 -8.71 17.07
CA VAL A 159 -9.20 -8.35 17.87
C VAL A 159 -10.00 -9.60 18.29
N LEU A 160 -9.95 -10.65 17.49
CA LEU A 160 -10.56 -11.94 17.82
C LEU A 160 -9.69 -12.81 18.75
N GLY A 161 -8.46 -12.42 19.06
CA GLY A 161 -7.51 -13.21 19.85
C GLY A 161 -7.01 -14.46 19.11
N LEU A 162 -6.87 -14.39 17.78
CA LEU A 162 -6.41 -15.48 16.92
C LEU A 162 -4.95 -15.30 16.44
N ALA A 163 -4.33 -14.19 16.80
CA ALA A 163 -2.96 -13.84 16.44
C ALA A 163 -1.97 -14.29 17.51
#